data_adb55cd391272ee42a4d8d54011a9c3e
#
_entry.id   adb55cd391272ee42a4d8d54011a9c3e
#
_cell.length_a   1.000
_cell.length_b   1.000
_cell.length_c   1.000
_cell.angle_alpha   90.00
_cell.angle_beta   90.00
_cell.angle_gamma   90.00
#
_symmetry.space_group_name_H-M   'P 1'
#
loop_
_entity.id
_entity.type
_entity.pdbx_description
1 polymer ?
#
loop_
_entity_poly.entity_id
_entity_poly.type
_entity_poly.pdbx_seq_one_letter_code
_entity_poly.pdbx_strand_id
1 'polypeptide(L)'
;PTVASEFERDFDLYSHGKLSRDDFNHLYGHLRLGTYDIRSDSYRNIYFDVASANLTGNNKVKQEAKSLDLERLQVALDEAGIPVTPEKFIEFIKKATQNREYFKFEFTKSLSLMLDVIVKLGEVMAIAREDMSYLEIQDLLSYHSRDSYIQTIETRRRFYHVNSYLVLPEVIFDVGDIDVIDIDEARPNFITNKVVE
;
A
#
# COMPACT_ATOMS: atom_id res chain seq x y z
N PRO A 1 17.21 -7.84 -10.27
CA PRO A 1 15.89 -7.26 -10.44
C PRO A 1 15.23 -7.01 -9.09
N THR A 2 14.30 -6.06 -9.00
CA THR A 2 13.44 -5.84 -7.84
C THR A 2 12.11 -6.55 -8.07
N VAL A 3 11.35 -6.79 -6.98
CA VAL A 3 10.00 -7.37 -7.08
C VAL A 3 9.11 -6.55 -8.01
N ALA A 4 9.20 -5.22 -7.95
CA ALA A 4 8.44 -4.34 -8.84
C ALA A 4 8.80 -4.55 -10.31
N SER A 5 10.10 -4.68 -10.64
CA SER A 5 10.53 -4.91 -12.03
C SER A 5 10.17 -6.29 -12.55
N GLU A 6 10.10 -7.29 -11.67
CA GLU A 6 9.63 -8.63 -12.01
C GLU A 6 8.12 -8.62 -12.26
N PHE A 7 7.36 -7.95 -11.41
CA PHE A 7 5.93 -7.76 -11.60
C PHE A 7 5.61 -7.07 -12.94
N GLU A 8 6.29 -5.96 -13.26
CA GLU A 8 6.09 -5.25 -14.54
C GLU A 8 6.34 -6.17 -15.76
N ARG A 9 7.43 -6.94 -15.72
CA ARG A 9 7.76 -7.89 -16.77
C ARG A 9 6.70 -8.98 -16.92
N ASP A 10 6.30 -9.58 -15.80
CA ASP A 10 5.37 -10.70 -15.80
C ASP A 10 3.94 -10.24 -16.11
N PHE A 11 3.58 -9.02 -15.73
CA PHE A 11 2.34 -8.39 -16.15
C PHE A 11 2.31 -8.11 -17.67
N ASP A 12 3.44 -7.67 -18.23
CA ASP A 12 3.58 -7.52 -19.69
C ASP A 12 3.42 -8.88 -20.41
N LEU A 13 4.06 -9.94 -19.88
CA LEU A 13 3.90 -11.29 -20.43
C LEU A 13 2.46 -11.78 -20.32
N TYR A 14 1.79 -11.54 -19.20
CA TYR A 14 0.38 -11.87 -18.98
C TYR A 14 -0.52 -11.11 -19.97
N SER A 15 -0.31 -9.81 -20.12
CA SER A 15 -1.09 -8.96 -21.03
C SER A 15 -1.00 -9.36 -22.50
N HIS A 16 0.14 -9.96 -22.89
CA HIS A 16 0.36 -10.48 -24.24
C HIS A 16 0.04 -11.99 -24.40
N GLY A 17 -0.59 -12.60 -23.40
CA GLY A 17 -0.99 -14.01 -23.41
C GLY A 17 0.18 -15.00 -23.36
N LYS A 18 1.39 -14.53 -22.97
CA LYS A 18 2.60 -15.36 -22.82
C LYS A 18 2.74 -15.97 -21.42
N LEU A 19 2.02 -15.45 -20.45
CA LEU A 19 1.90 -15.99 -19.11
C LEU A 19 0.41 -16.28 -18.85
N SER A 20 0.09 -17.47 -18.33
CA SER A 20 -1.29 -17.81 -18.01
C SER A 20 -1.83 -17.00 -16.82
N ARG A 21 -3.15 -16.88 -16.73
CA ARG A 21 -3.80 -16.25 -15.57
C ARG A 21 -3.49 -17.00 -14.28
N ASP A 22 -3.43 -18.31 -14.34
CA ASP A 22 -3.18 -19.14 -13.17
C ASP A 22 -1.74 -18.94 -12.67
N ASP A 23 -0.77 -18.91 -13.56
CA ASP A 23 0.61 -18.62 -13.21
C ASP A 23 0.77 -17.21 -12.65
N PHE A 24 0.15 -16.21 -13.29
CA PHE A 24 0.17 -14.83 -12.79
C PHE A 24 -0.48 -14.73 -11.40
N ASN A 25 -1.63 -15.37 -11.19
CA ASN A 25 -2.30 -15.40 -9.91
C ASN A 25 -1.53 -16.18 -8.84
N HIS A 26 -0.79 -17.21 -9.22
CA HIS A 26 0.09 -17.92 -8.31
C HIS A 26 1.19 -17.00 -7.76
N LEU A 27 1.76 -16.17 -8.60
CA LEU A 27 2.82 -15.24 -8.22
C LEU A 27 2.28 -14.01 -7.48
N TYR A 28 1.25 -13.37 -8.04
CA TYR A 28 0.83 -12.02 -7.67
C TYR A 28 -0.61 -11.90 -7.17
N GLY A 29 -1.37 -13.00 -7.18
CA GLY A 29 -2.79 -13.00 -6.85
C GLY A 29 -3.13 -12.53 -5.43
N HIS A 30 -2.16 -12.52 -4.53
CA HIS A 30 -2.31 -11.99 -3.17
C HIS A 30 -2.26 -10.46 -3.10
N LEU A 31 -1.74 -9.79 -4.12
CA LEU A 31 -1.64 -8.34 -4.14
C LEU A 31 -3.03 -7.69 -4.16
N ARG A 32 -3.12 -6.46 -3.64
CA ARG A 32 -4.34 -5.65 -3.58
C ARG A 32 -4.02 -4.21 -3.95
N LEU A 33 -4.98 -3.49 -4.52
CA LEU A 33 -4.83 -2.05 -4.78
C LEU A 33 -4.60 -1.27 -3.47
N GLY A 34 -5.32 -1.63 -2.40
CA GLY A 34 -5.08 -1.16 -1.04
C GLY A 34 -4.51 -2.27 -0.19
N THR A 35 -3.19 -2.32 0.01
CA THR A 35 -2.47 -3.44 0.65
C THR A 35 -3.07 -3.82 2.01
N TYR A 36 -3.51 -2.85 2.81
CA TYR A 36 -4.06 -3.02 4.16
C TYR A 36 -5.58 -2.80 4.21
N ASP A 37 -6.21 -2.55 3.08
CA ASP A 37 -7.63 -2.24 3.01
C ASP A 37 -8.45 -3.50 2.72
N ILE A 38 -9.21 -3.94 3.72
CA ILE A 38 -10.12 -5.09 3.58
C ILE A 38 -11.15 -4.89 2.47
N ARG A 39 -11.51 -3.64 2.15
CA ARG A 39 -12.47 -3.31 1.08
C ARG A 39 -11.94 -3.58 -0.31
N SER A 40 -10.61 -3.59 -0.47
CA SER A 40 -9.95 -3.91 -1.73
C SER A 40 -9.89 -5.40 -1.97
N ASP A 41 -10.30 -5.84 -3.16
CA ASP A 41 -10.13 -7.22 -3.57
C ASP A 41 -8.67 -7.56 -3.90
N SER A 42 -8.30 -8.82 -3.66
CA SER A 42 -7.03 -9.35 -4.15
C SER A 42 -7.05 -9.50 -5.66
N TYR A 43 -5.89 -9.46 -6.29
CA TYR A 43 -5.76 -9.63 -7.75
C TYR A 43 -6.31 -10.98 -8.23
N ARG A 44 -6.34 -11.99 -7.38
CA ARG A 44 -6.97 -13.28 -7.65
C ARG A 44 -8.45 -13.14 -8.00
N ASN A 45 -9.14 -12.21 -7.34
CA ASN A 45 -10.58 -11.97 -7.51
C ASN A 45 -10.88 -10.87 -8.53
N ILE A 46 -9.88 -10.08 -8.91
CA ILE A 46 -10.03 -9.03 -9.90
C ILE A 46 -9.77 -9.62 -11.29
N TYR A 47 -10.73 -9.44 -12.18
CA TYR A 47 -10.53 -9.72 -13.59
C TYR A 47 -9.83 -8.53 -14.23
N PHE A 48 -8.52 -8.68 -14.50
CA PHE A 48 -7.84 -7.70 -15.34
C PHE A 48 -8.29 -7.94 -16.78
N ASP A 49 -9.15 -7.08 -17.31
CA ASP A 49 -9.38 -7.04 -18.75
C ASP A 49 -8.11 -6.55 -19.43
N VAL A 50 -7.43 -7.48 -20.08
CA VAL A 50 -6.17 -7.23 -20.79
C VAL A 50 -6.33 -6.13 -21.87
N ALA A 51 -7.54 -5.97 -22.41
CA ALA A 51 -7.85 -4.91 -23.36
C ALA A 51 -7.79 -3.50 -22.72
N SER A 52 -8.06 -3.41 -21.41
CA SER A 52 -7.99 -2.15 -20.64
C SER A 52 -6.57 -1.85 -20.12
N ALA A 53 -5.66 -2.82 -20.12
CA ALA A 53 -4.30 -2.69 -19.62
C ALA A 53 -3.37 -1.80 -20.49
N ASN A 54 -3.82 -1.43 -21.68
CA ASN A 54 -3.15 -0.42 -22.52
C ASN A 54 -3.17 1.00 -21.93
N LEU A 55 -3.71 1.17 -20.72
CA LEU A 55 -3.79 2.47 -20.02
C LEU A 55 -2.51 2.85 -19.26
N THR A 56 -1.59 1.96 -19.08
CA THR A 56 -0.26 2.36 -18.61
C THR A 56 0.51 2.92 -19.79
N GLY A 57 0.24 4.18 -20.06
CA GLY A 57 1.04 4.95 -21.01
C GLY A 57 2.51 4.71 -20.71
N ASN A 58 3.22 4.20 -21.71
CA ASN A 58 4.66 4.04 -21.75
C ASN A 58 5.39 5.39 -21.65
N ASN A 59 5.07 6.18 -20.64
CA ASN A 59 5.90 7.26 -20.19
C ASN A 59 6.97 6.71 -19.23
N LYS A 60 7.70 5.68 -19.69
CA LYS A 60 9.07 5.49 -19.20
C LYS A 60 9.83 6.75 -19.62
N VAL A 61 9.75 7.79 -18.82
CA VAL A 61 10.81 8.80 -18.81
C VAL A 61 12.08 7.99 -18.59
N LYS A 62 12.83 7.74 -19.67
CA LYS A 62 14.20 7.27 -19.55
C LYS A 62 14.91 8.36 -18.75
N GLN A 63 14.91 8.23 -17.43
CA GLN A 63 15.86 8.97 -16.63
C GLN A 63 17.22 8.46 -17.11
N GLU A 64 17.90 9.28 -17.88
CA GLU A 64 19.31 9.08 -18.16
C GLU A 64 19.97 8.88 -16.80
N ALA A 65 20.52 7.69 -16.60
CA ALA A 65 21.24 7.38 -15.38
C ALA A 65 22.42 8.35 -15.32
N LYS A 66 22.26 9.45 -14.56
CA LYS A 66 23.38 10.33 -14.28
C LYS A 66 24.46 9.46 -13.68
N SER A 67 25.66 9.48 -14.28
CA SER A 67 26.82 8.79 -13.73
C SER A 67 27.00 9.27 -12.28
N LEU A 68 27.01 8.32 -11.35
CA LEU A 68 27.19 8.64 -9.94
C LEU A 68 28.66 9.09 -9.77
N ASP A 69 28.85 10.27 -9.20
CA ASP A 69 30.17 10.80 -8.88
C ASP A 69 30.66 10.11 -7.59
N LEU A 70 31.53 9.11 -7.76
CA LEU A 70 32.05 8.32 -6.65
C LEU A 70 33.01 9.11 -5.77
N GLU A 71 33.74 10.08 -6.34
CA GLU A 71 34.67 10.92 -5.55
C GLU A 71 33.89 11.83 -4.62
N ARG A 72 32.84 12.47 -5.13
CA ARG A 72 31.94 13.29 -4.31
C ARG A 72 31.20 12.48 -3.23
N LEU A 73 30.83 11.24 -3.56
CA LEU A 73 30.22 10.34 -2.57
C LEU A 73 31.22 9.95 -1.49
N GLN A 74 32.51 9.71 -1.83
CA GLN A 74 33.52 9.41 -0.82
C GLN A 74 33.71 10.58 0.16
N VAL A 75 33.80 11.80 -0.35
CA VAL A 75 33.89 12.99 0.50
C VAL A 75 32.70 13.08 1.46
N ALA A 76 31.49 12.88 0.97
CA ALA A 76 30.29 12.92 1.81
C ALA A 76 30.27 11.81 2.89
N LEU A 77 30.77 10.61 2.56
CA LEU A 77 30.88 9.51 3.51
C LEU A 77 31.92 9.82 4.62
N ASP A 78 33.05 10.39 4.23
CA ASP A 78 34.10 10.78 5.18
C ASP A 78 33.61 11.90 6.11
N GLU A 79 32.93 12.91 5.59
CA GLU A 79 32.31 13.98 6.38
C GLU A 79 31.23 13.46 7.34
N ALA A 80 30.46 12.43 6.94
CA ALA A 80 29.46 11.78 7.78
C ALA A 80 30.08 10.77 8.79
N GLY A 81 31.40 10.55 8.75
CA GLY A 81 32.07 9.58 9.62
C GLY A 81 31.72 8.12 9.31
N ILE A 82 31.35 7.81 8.06
CA ILE A 82 30.99 6.47 7.62
C ILE A 82 32.19 5.81 6.94
N PRO A 83 32.91 4.87 7.61
CA PRO A 83 34.16 4.32 7.11
C PRO A 83 33.96 3.20 6.11
N VAL A 84 33.33 3.48 4.97
CA VAL A 84 33.08 2.53 3.88
C VAL A 84 33.40 3.18 2.52
N THR A 85 33.77 2.37 1.53
CA THR A 85 33.98 2.89 0.18
C THR A 85 32.63 3.13 -0.53
N PRO A 86 32.57 4.04 -1.51
CA PRO A 86 31.38 4.32 -2.31
C PRO A 86 30.74 3.07 -2.90
N GLU A 87 31.54 2.14 -3.41
CA GLU A 87 31.06 0.90 -4.03
C GLU A 87 30.34 0.02 -3.02
N LYS A 88 30.94 -0.17 -1.83
CA LYS A 88 30.31 -0.94 -0.74
C LYS A 88 29.06 -0.29 -0.23
N PHE A 89 29.05 1.04 -0.13
CA PHE A 89 27.86 1.79 0.27
C PHE A 89 26.73 1.62 -0.76
N ILE A 90 27.02 1.76 -2.05
CA ILE A 90 26.04 1.55 -3.14
C ILE A 90 25.52 0.11 -3.13
N GLU A 91 26.41 -0.88 -2.97
CA GLU A 91 26.02 -2.28 -2.87
C GLU A 91 25.09 -2.52 -1.69
N PHE A 92 25.40 -1.94 -0.52
CA PHE A 92 24.53 -2.00 0.65
C PHE A 92 23.16 -1.41 0.39
N ILE A 93 23.08 -0.20 -0.17
CA ILE A 93 21.80 0.45 -0.49
C ILE A 93 20.98 -0.41 -1.48
N LYS A 94 21.62 -0.93 -2.52
CA LYS A 94 20.93 -1.81 -3.50
C LYS A 94 20.38 -3.06 -2.82
N LYS A 95 21.17 -3.74 -2.01
CA LYS A 95 20.74 -4.95 -1.28
C LYS A 95 19.66 -4.64 -0.25
N ALA A 96 19.81 -3.56 0.49
CA ALA A 96 18.82 -3.14 1.49
C ALA A 96 17.46 -2.84 0.83
N THR A 97 17.45 -2.13 -0.29
CA THR A 97 16.24 -1.84 -1.06
C THR A 97 15.61 -3.11 -1.61
N GLN A 98 16.39 -3.99 -2.24
CA GLN A 98 15.89 -5.26 -2.77
C GLN A 98 15.30 -6.14 -1.66
N ASN A 99 15.99 -6.27 -0.54
CA ASN A 99 15.52 -7.05 0.60
C ASN A 99 14.24 -6.47 1.20
N ARG A 100 14.17 -5.14 1.36
CA ARG A 100 12.96 -4.46 1.84
C ARG A 100 11.75 -4.76 0.95
N GLU A 101 11.90 -4.67 -0.38
CA GLU A 101 10.83 -4.98 -1.31
C GLU A 101 10.44 -6.46 -1.25
N TYR A 102 11.41 -7.35 -1.21
CA TYR A 102 11.17 -8.79 -1.10
C TYR A 102 10.43 -9.15 0.18
N PHE A 103 10.89 -8.65 1.34
CA PHE A 103 10.22 -8.92 2.61
C PHE A 103 8.80 -8.33 2.66
N LYS A 104 8.61 -7.13 2.10
CA LYS A 104 7.28 -6.54 1.98
C LYS A 104 6.37 -7.42 1.12
N PHE A 105 6.86 -7.92 0.00
CA PHE A 105 6.12 -8.79 -0.89
C PHE A 105 5.72 -10.11 -0.20
N GLU A 106 6.65 -10.76 0.50
CA GLU A 106 6.36 -11.98 1.25
C GLU A 106 5.37 -11.74 2.40
N PHE A 107 5.56 -10.64 3.13
CA PHE A 107 4.64 -10.23 4.19
C PHE A 107 3.22 -10.02 3.68
N THR A 108 3.05 -9.42 2.50
CA THR A 108 1.72 -9.16 1.93
C THR A 108 0.97 -10.43 1.58
N LYS A 109 1.62 -11.58 1.39
CA LYS A 109 0.96 -12.89 1.21
C LYS A 109 0.16 -13.27 2.45
N SER A 110 0.81 -13.22 3.62
CA SER A 110 0.16 -13.54 4.90
C SER A 110 -0.93 -12.51 5.23
N LEU A 111 -0.65 -11.23 5.02
CA LEU A 111 -1.63 -10.17 5.25
C LEU A 111 -2.88 -10.35 4.38
N SER A 112 -2.70 -10.61 3.08
CA SER A 112 -3.84 -10.84 2.18
C SER A 112 -4.67 -12.04 2.60
N LEU A 113 -4.03 -13.13 3.03
CA LEU A 113 -4.73 -14.29 3.56
C LEU A 113 -5.55 -13.95 4.82
N MET A 114 -4.97 -13.17 5.75
CA MET A 114 -5.69 -12.72 6.94
C MET A 114 -6.92 -11.87 6.57
N LEU A 115 -6.79 -10.95 5.63
CA LEU A 115 -7.92 -10.14 5.15
C LEU A 115 -9.01 -11.01 4.52
N ASP A 116 -8.65 -12.04 3.72
CA ASP A 116 -9.61 -12.98 3.15
C ASP A 116 -10.34 -13.78 4.22
N VAL A 117 -9.65 -14.19 5.30
CA VAL A 117 -10.27 -14.88 6.45
C VAL A 117 -11.26 -13.94 7.17
N ILE A 118 -10.89 -12.67 7.36
CA ILE A 118 -11.79 -11.68 7.99
C ILE A 118 -13.03 -11.44 7.13
N VAL A 119 -12.88 -11.36 5.81
CA VAL A 119 -14.04 -11.26 4.89
C VAL A 119 -14.96 -12.47 5.06
N LYS A 120 -14.42 -13.69 5.09
CA LYS A 120 -15.20 -14.92 5.30
C LYS A 120 -15.90 -14.93 6.66
N LEU A 121 -15.27 -14.42 7.70
CA LEU A 121 -15.91 -14.27 9.00
C LEU A 121 -17.11 -13.32 8.91
N GLY A 122 -16.97 -12.20 8.20
CA GLY A 122 -18.07 -11.27 7.93
C GLY A 122 -19.23 -11.96 7.21
N GLU A 123 -18.94 -12.75 6.17
CA GLU A 123 -19.96 -13.53 5.44
C GLU A 123 -20.72 -14.49 6.37
N VAL A 124 -20.02 -15.25 7.20
CA VAL A 124 -20.62 -16.20 8.17
C VAL A 124 -21.50 -15.47 9.17
N MET A 125 -21.10 -14.27 9.59
CA MET A 125 -21.85 -13.47 10.57
C MET A 125 -22.91 -12.58 9.94
N ALA A 126 -23.06 -12.59 8.62
CA ALA A 126 -23.91 -11.66 7.86
C ALA A 126 -23.60 -10.18 8.19
N ILE A 127 -22.30 -9.85 8.24
CA ILE A 127 -21.76 -8.50 8.38
C ILE A 127 -21.11 -8.13 7.05
N ALA A 128 -21.45 -6.97 6.51
CA ALA A 128 -20.90 -6.52 5.25
C ALA A 128 -19.39 -6.28 5.35
N ARG A 129 -18.68 -6.49 4.23
CA ARG A 129 -17.23 -6.35 4.14
C ARG A 129 -16.76 -4.94 4.54
N GLU A 130 -17.47 -3.92 4.10
CA GLU A 130 -17.25 -2.53 4.46
C GLU A 130 -17.36 -2.30 5.96
N ASP A 131 -18.30 -3.00 6.61
CA ASP A 131 -18.51 -2.91 8.04
C ASP A 131 -17.40 -3.57 8.84
N MET A 132 -16.86 -4.68 8.35
CA MET A 132 -15.70 -5.34 8.94
C MET A 132 -14.46 -4.42 9.01
N SER A 133 -14.38 -3.39 8.16
CA SER A 133 -13.28 -2.41 8.18
C SER A 133 -13.25 -1.53 9.43
N TYR A 134 -14.32 -1.49 10.22
CA TYR A 134 -14.40 -0.75 11.49
C TYR A 134 -13.93 -1.57 12.68
N LEU A 135 -13.66 -2.86 12.50
CA LEU A 135 -13.17 -3.72 13.58
C LEU A 135 -11.64 -3.68 13.66
N GLU A 136 -11.14 -3.72 14.88
CA GLU A 136 -9.71 -3.87 15.17
C GLU A 136 -9.34 -5.34 15.32
N ILE A 137 -8.06 -5.64 15.20
CA ILE A 137 -7.54 -7.00 15.35
C ILE A 137 -7.91 -7.60 16.72
N GLN A 138 -7.90 -6.79 17.79
CA GLN A 138 -8.27 -7.21 19.15
C GLN A 138 -9.71 -7.67 19.24
N ASP A 139 -10.64 -7.04 18.53
CA ASP A 139 -12.03 -7.48 18.50
C ASP A 139 -12.16 -8.86 17.85
N LEU A 140 -11.35 -9.13 16.83
CA LEU A 140 -11.37 -10.40 16.10
C LEU A 140 -10.68 -11.52 16.85
N LEU A 141 -9.66 -11.23 17.65
CA LEU A 141 -8.96 -12.20 18.49
C LEU A 141 -9.77 -12.60 19.73
N SER A 142 -10.72 -11.77 20.14
CA SER A 142 -11.66 -12.06 21.23
C SER A 142 -12.96 -12.55 20.63
N TYR A 143 -13.47 -13.70 21.09
CA TYR A 143 -14.77 -14.18 20.61
C TYR A 143 -15.89 -13.25 21.09
N HIS A 144 -16.62 -12.67 20.16
CA HIS A 144 -17.77 -11.84 20.42
C HIS A 144 -19.00 -12.36 19.67
N SER A 145 -20.18 -12.07 20.23
CA SER A 145 -21.42 -12.31 19.50
C SER A 145 -21.54 -11.36 18.30
N ARG A 146 -22.33 -11.75 17.30
CA ARG A 146 -22.66 -10.90 16.15
C ARG A 146 -23.16 -9.52 16.59
N ASP A 147 -24.04 -9.48 17.60
CA ASP A 147 -24.63 -8.21 18.06
C ASP A 147 -23.59 -7.30 18.72
N SER A 148 -22.61 -7.86 19.42
CA SER A 148 -21.48 -7.12 19.97
C SER A 148 -20.61 -6.52 18.87
N TYR A 149 -20.32 -7.27 17.79
CA TYR A 149 -19.61 -6.71 16.63
C TYR A 149 -20.38 -5.55 16.00
N ILE A 150 -21.69 -5.70 15.78
CA ILE A 150 -22.53 -4.65 15.20
C ILE A 150 -22.50 -3.38 16.06
N GLN A 151 -22.63 -3.51 17.38
CA GLN A 151 -22.57 -2.37 18.28
C GLN A 151 -21.21 -1.65 18.23
N THR A 152 -20.11 -2.41 18.17
CA THR A 152 -18.76 -1.86 18.04
C THR A 152 -18.60 -1.13 16.70
N ILE A 153 -19.04 -1.73 15.61
CA ILE A 153 -19.01 -1.15 14.26
C ILE A 153 -19.78 0.16 14.21
N GLU A 154 -21.01 0.19 14.74
CA GLU A 154 -21.84 1.41 14.74
C GLU A 154 -21.19 2.54 15.53
N THR A 155 -20.61 2.22 16.68
CA THR A 155 -19.90 3.20 17.52
C THR A 155 -18.70 3.77 16.78
N ARG A 156 -17.83 2.91 16.21
CA ARG A 156 -16.63 3.34 15.50
C ARG A 156 -16.94 4.06 14.19
N ARG A 157 -18.02 3.67 13.50
CA ARG A 157 -18.46 4.38 12.29
C ARG A 157 -18.83 5.83 12.60
N ARG A 158 -19.51 6.08 13.72
CA ARG A 158 -19.82 7.45 14.16
C ARG A 158 -18.54 8.23 14.46
N PHE A 159 -17.60 7.65 15.20
CA PHE A 159 -16.32 8.29 15.49
C PHE A 159 -15.51 8.55 14.22
N TYR A 160 -15.46 7.58 13.31
CA TYR A 160 -14.76 7.75 12.04
C TYR A 160 -15.34 8.91 11.23
N HIS A 161 -16.66 9.02 11.19
CA HIS A 161 -17.33 10.12 10.48
C HIS A 161 -16.96 11.47 11.09
N VAL A 162 -16.97 11.62 12.41
CA VAL A 162 -16.54 12.85 13.07
C VAL A 162 -15.05 13.11 12.83
N ASN A 163 -14.19 12.10 12.98
CA ASN A 163 -12.75 12.24 12.81
C ASN A 163 -12.34 12.51 11.35
N SER A 164 -13.17 12.15 10.37
CA SER A 164 -12.87 12.41 8.96
C SER A 164 -12.84 13.91 8.60
N TYR A 165 -13.41 14.75 9.47
CA TYR A 165 -13.33 16.22 9.33
C TYR A 165 -12.11 16.83 10.03
N LEU A 166 -11.34 16.05 10.79
CA LEU A 166 -10.16 16.55 11.48
C LEU A 166 -8.95 16.49 10.54
N VAL A 167 -8.31 17.62 10.34
CA VAL A 167 -7.04 17.73 9.63
C VAL A 167 -5.93 17.89 10.66
N LEU A 168 -5.08 16.88 10.77
CA LEU A 168 -3.92 16.95 11.66
C LEU A 168 -2.75 17.62 10.94
N PRO A 169 -1.84 18.31 11.68
CA PRO A 169 -0.61 18.81 11.11
C PRO A 169 0.25 17.66 10.57
N GLU A 170 1.07 17.94 9.55
CA GLU A 170 1.94 16.92 8.92
C GLU A 170 2.96 16.34 9.89
N VAL A 171 3.36 17.11 10.90
CA VAL A 171 4.32 16.72 11.94
C VAL A 171 3.75 17.13 13.29
N ILE A 172 3.69 16.20 14.23
CA ILE A 172 3.22 16.39 15.60
C ILE A 172 4.42 16.17 16.52
N PHE A 173 4.79 17.18 17.30
CA PHE A 173 5.88 17.11 18.29
C PHE A 173 5.35 16.91 19.71
N ASP A 174 4.19 17.47 20.01
CA ASP A 174 3.51 17.26 21.30
C ASP A 174 1.98 17.32 21.17
N VAL A 175 1.27 17.08 22.26
CA VAL A 175 -0.20 17.04 22.29
C VAL A 175 -0.82 18.41 21.95
N GLY A 176 -0.13 19.51 22.21
CA GLY A 176 -0.59 20.85 21.90
C GLY A 176 -0.64 21.15 20.40
N ASP A 177 0.07 20.38 19.60
CA ASP A 177 0.06 20.51 18.13
C ASP A 177 -1.23 19.96 17.50
N ILE A 178 -2.04 19.23 18.30
CA ILE A 178 -3.33 18.69 17.88
C ILE A 178 -4.45 19.69 18.20
N ASP A 179 -4.29 20.92 17.75
CA ASP A 179 -5.40 21.87 17.81
C ASP A 179 -6.39 21.53 16.68
N VAL A 180 -7.68 21.53 17.04
CA VAL A 180 -8.77 21.36 16.08
C VAL A 180 -8.73 22.58 15.16
N ILE A 181 -8.15 22.41 13.98
CA ILE A 181 -8.15 23.43 12.95
C ILE A 181 -9.53 23.38 12.31
N ASP A 182 -10.23 24.51 12.37
CA ASP A 182 -11.49 24.71 11.67
C ASP A 182 -11.29 24.44 10.19
N ILE A 183 -12.00 23.43 9.64
CA ILE A 183 -11.84 23.04 8.25
C ILE A 183 -12.66 23.99 7.41
N ASP A 184 -12.07 25.10 7.01
CA ASP A 184 -12.56 25.85 5.87
C ASP A 184 -12.38 24.99 4.61
N GLU A 185 -13.48 24.38 4.17
CA GLU A 185 -13.65 23.64 2.91
C GLU A 185 -12.69 22.44 2.68
N ALA A 186 -13.26 21.30 2.35
CA ALA A 186 -12.53 20.08 1.99
C ALA A 186 -11.49 20.37 0.89
N ARG A 187 -10.22 20.47 1.27
CA ARG A 187 -9.14 20.57 0.29
C ARG A 187 -8.97 19.20 -0.35
N PRO A 188 -9.09 19.08 -1.67
CA PRO A 188 -8.83 17.81 -2.34
C PRO A 188 -7.37 17.40 -2.13
N ASN A 189 -7.13 16.13 -1.83
CA ASN A 189 -5.79 15.55 -1.68
C ASN A 189 -4.94 15.63 -2.96
N PHE A 190 -5.54 16.07 -4.07
CA PHE A 190 -4.87 16.25 -5.35
C PHE A 190 -5.16 17.64 -5.89
N ILE A 191 -4.10 18.31 -6.32
CA ILE A 191 -4.23 19.55 -7.10
C ILE A 191 -4.70 19.13 -8.50
N THR A 192 -5.98 19.28 -8.77
CA THR A 192 -6.52 19.12 -10.12
C THR A 192 -6.67 20.49 -10.77
N ASN A 193 -6.30 20.61 -12.04
CA ASN A 193 -6.53 21.81 -12.82
C ASN A 193 -8.00 21.98 -13.29
N LYS A 194 -8.91 21.14 -12.78
CA LYS A 194 -10.34 21.24 -13.08
C LYS A 194 -11.09 21.71 -11.85
N VAL A 195 -11.63 22.89 -11.94
CA VAL A 195 -12.70 23.36 -11.06
C VAL A 195 -13.96 22.61 -11.51
N VAL A 196 -14.53 21.79 -10.64
CA VAL A 196 -15.86 21.20 -10.86
C VAL A 196 -16.84 22.20 -10.25
N GLU A 197 -17.61 22.89 -11.12
CA GLU A 197 -18.78 23.67 -10.72
C GLU A 197 -19.88 22.76 -10.19
#